data_a3d4857071ad213f52125b5d936ed62f
#
_entry.id   a3d4857071ad213f52125b5d936ed62f
#
_cell.length_a   1.000
_cell.length_b   1.000
_cell.length_c   1.000
_cell.angle_alpha   90.00
_cell.angle_beta   90.00
_cell.angle_gamma   90.00
#
_symmetry.space_group_name_H-M   'P 1'
#
loop_
_entity.id
_entity.type
_entity.pdbx_description
1 polymer ?
#
loop_
_entity_poly.entity_id
_entity_poly.type
_entity_poly.pdbx_seq_one_letter_code
_entity_poly.pdbx_strand_id
1 'polypeptide(L)'
;PRSFSDSNNDGIGDLQGIIQKMDYLENLGITLIWLSPMYPSPMADNGYDISDYYGISSDFGTMADFDELIEEAKKRNIKVILDLVVNHTSDEHAWFQDVLKNPQSRFRDFYIIKEGREVPTNWRSNFGGSVWEKLPGEDAYYFHAFHKKQPDLNWENPELRKEIYQMIRFWLNKGIAGFRVDAINFIKKDLTWTNLPADGADQLAKVTKASRNMPGMSDFLNELKEKAFAGFDIVTVAEAAGVNYPNLSEFIGETGYFDMIFDFKWADLDVKSGSEWFYRIDWSWNDLRTLIFKQQEAMQEAGWSANFIENHDQPRATTKYLKEQAQQPNAVKTFGAMYFFLRGTPFIYQGQELGMTNFERGSIDEFDDISSIDQYYRAIKEGFTPKEALSLVNLRSRDNARTPFPWNDSMYGGFSSVKPWLGMVDNYKEINAEAEIKNSQSIFHFYKRMIAFRQK
;
A
#
# COMPACT_ATOMS: atom_id res chain seq x y z
N PRO A 1 11.39 0.01 0.08
CA PRO A 1 12.82 0.27 -0.07
C PRO A 1 13.10 1.73 -0.43
N ARG A 2 12.41 2.26 -1.43
CA ARG A 2 12.66 3.50 -2.19
C ARG A 2 12.99 4.75 -1.36
N SER A 3 12.41 4.87 -0.16
CA SER A 3 12.56 6.05 0.72
C SER A 3 13.28 5.75 2.03
N PHE A 4 13.88 4.58 2.22
CA PHE A 4 14.47 4.20 3.51
C PHE A 4 15.94 4.62 3.63
N SER A 5 16.82 4.15 2.73
CA SER A 5 18.24 4.53 2.70
C SER A 5 18.82 4.24 1.32
N ASP A 6 19.52 5.19 0.75
CA ASP A 6 20.22 5.10 -0.54
C ASP A 6 21.69 4.75 -0.27
N SER A 7 22.11 3.57 -0.72
CA SER A 7 23.49 3.08 -0.51
C SER A 7 24.43 3.38 -1.66
N ASN A 8 23.90 3.60 -2.86
CA ASN A 8 24.67 3.75 -4.11
C ASN A 8 24.76 5.19 -4.59
N ASN A 9 24.07 6.13 -3.92
CA ASN A 9 24.03 7.56 -4.22
C ASN A 9 23.38 7.89 -5.58
N ASP A 10 22.28 7.25 -5.91
CA ASP A 10 21.45 7.58 -7.08
C ASP A 10 20.20 8.39 -6.74
N GLY A 11 19.92 8.61 -5.44
CA GLY A 11 18.77 9.32 -4.93
C GLY A 11 17.57 8.42 -4.61
N ILE A 12 17.71 7.12 -4.78
CA ILE A 12 16.68 6.10 -4.54
C ILE A 12 17.18 5.15 -3.45
N GLY A 13 16.34 4.85 -2.46
CA GLY A 13 16.67 3.85 -1.44
C GLY A 13 16.66 2.44 -2.04
N ASP A 14 17.52 1.56 -1.52
CA ASP A 14 17.78 0.25 -2.09
C ASP A 14 17.90 -0.86 -1.01
N LEU A 15 18.07 -2.12 -1.44
CA LEU A 15 18.18 -3.27 -0.54
C LEU A 15 19.46 -3.21 0.31
N GLN A 16 20.57 -2.77 -0.26
CA GLN A 16 21.83 -2.59 0.47
C GLN A 16 21.71 -1.48 1.52
N GLY A 17 20.95 -0.42 1.23
CA GLY A 17 20.62 0.61 2.20
C GLY A 17 19.81 0.08 3.39
N ILE A 18 18.89 -0.87 3.14
CA ILE A 18 18.16 -1.56 4.23
C ILE A 18 19.14 -2.41 5.06
N ILE A 19 20.00 -3.19 4.40
CA ILE A 19 21.00 -4.03 5.07
C ILE A 19 21.90 -3.20 5.98
N GLN A 20 22.40 -2.06 5.50
CA GLN A 20 23.23 -1.13 6.28
C GLN A 20 22.51 -0.54 7.52
N LYS A 21 21.19 -0.56 7.53
CA LYS A 21 20.34 -0.03 8.62
C LYS A 21 19.66 -1.11 9.46
N MET A 22 20.02 -2.38 9.28
CA MET A 22 19.44 -3.48 10.05
C MET A 22 19.68 -3.35 11.56
N ASP A 23 20.84 -2.84 11.97
CA ASP A 23 21.14 -2.60 13.40
C ASP A 23 20.22 -1.55 14.04
N TYR A 24 19.75 -0.56 13.26
CA TYR A 24 18.72 0.38 13.69
C TYR A 24 17.39 -0.32 13.95
N LEU A 25 16.96 -1.19 13.04
CA LEU A 25 15.70 -1.95 13.17
C LEU A 25 15.76 -2.94 14.34
N GLU A 26 16.88 -3.63 14.52
CA GLU A 26 17.12 -4.50 15.66
C GLU A 26 17.11 -3.71 16.97
N ASN A 27 17.78 -2.56 17.01
CA ASN A 27 17.81 -1.67 18.20
C ASN A 27 16.41 -1.16 18.56
N LEU A 28 15.57 -0.86 17.58
CA LEU A 28 14.16 -0.48 17.81
C LEU A 28 13.35 -1.65 18.39
N GLY A 29 13.73 -2.90 18.08
CA GLY A 29 13.08 -4.13 18.53
C GLY A 29 12.14 -4.73 17.48
N ILE A 30 12.31 -4.39 16.20
CA ILE A 30 11.51 -4.93 15.10
C ILE A 30 11.78 -6.43 14.95
N THR A 31 10.71 -7.20 14.77
CA THR A 31 10.77 -8.66 14.59
C THR A 31 10.32 -9.11 13.20
N LEU A 32 9.67 -8.22 12.44
CA LEU A 32 9.23 -8.48 11.09
C LEU A 32 9.26 -7.20 10.27
N ILE A 33 9.78 -7.30 9.05
CA ILE A 33 9.79 -6.22 8.06
C ILE A 33 8.82 -6.59 6.94
N TRP A 34 7.91 -5.67 6.58
CA TRP A 34 7.18 -5.70 5.34
C TRP A 34 7.89 -4.81 4.33
N LEU A 35 8.35 -5.42 3.23
CA LEU A 35 8.90 -4.70 2.09
C LEU A 35 7.77 -4.37 1.10
N SER A 36 7.60 -3.09 0.78
CA SER A 36 6.81 -2.66 -0.38
C SER A 36 7.42 -3.22 -1.68
N PRO A 37 6.67 -3.21 -2.81
CA PRO A 37 7.12 -3.88 -4.02
C PRO A 37 8.55 -3.49 -4.42
N MET A 38 9.39 -4.51 -4.63
CA MET A 38 10.80 -4.38 -5.03
C MET A 38 11.06 -5.00 -6.40
N TYR A 39 10.00 -5.49 -7.04
CA TYR A 39 10.04 -6.14 -8.33
C TYR A 39 10.33 -5.14 -9.46
N PRO A 40 10.80 -5.59 -10.65
CA PRO A 40 10.86 -4.76 -11.83
C PRO A 40 9.52 -4.09 -12.11
N SER A 41 9.55 -2.78 -12.28
CA SER A 41 8.38 -1.93 -12.46
C SER A 41 8.75 -0.65 -13.20
N PRO A 42 7.94 -0.12 -14.12
CA PRO A 42 8.11 1.22 -14.66
C PRO A 42 7.72 2.34 -13.67
N MET A 43 7.35 2.00 -12.43
CA MET A 43 7.04 2.93 -11.33
C MET A 43 5.86 3.87 -11.61
N ALA A 44 4.90 3.47 -12.44
CA ALA A 44 3.70 4.26 -12.69
C ALA A 44 2.81 4.39 -11.44
N ASP A 45 2.84 3.41 -10.54
CA ASP A 45 2.20 3.44 -9.23
C ASP A 45 3.18 2.97 -8.14
N ASN A 46 4.34 3.60 -8.06
CA ASN A 46 5.35 3.40 -7.02
C ASN A 46 5.71 1.92 -6.77
N GLY A 47 5.80 1.12 -7.84
CA GLY A 47 6.17 -0.30 -7.79
C GLY A 47 5.00 -1.28 -7.79
N TYR A 48 3.76 -0.81 -7.61
CA TYR A 48 2.56 -1.67 -7.67
C TYR A 48 2.17 -2.06 -9.10
N ASP A 49 2.82 -1.52 -10.12
CA ASP A 49 2.74 -1.90 -11.53
C ASP A 49 3.90 -2.84 -11.87
N ILE A 50 3.78 -4.12 -11.52
CA ILE A 50 4.86 -5.13 -11.62
C ILE A 50 5.00 -5.62 -13.05
N SER A 51 6.23 -5.51 -13.61
CA SER A 51 6.55 -5.99 -14.97
C SER A 51 7.23 -7.38 -14.99
N ASP A 52 7.78 -7.83 -13.88
CA ASP A 52 8.34 -9.18 -13.70
C ASP A 52 8.19 -9.62 -12.24
N TYR A 53 7.46 -10.71 -12.00
CA TYR A 53 7.24 -11.25 -10.67
C TYR A 53 8.45 -11.99 -10.06
N TYR A 54 9.47 -12.32 -10.85
CA TYR A 54 10.60 -13.17 -10.44
C TYR A 54 11.90 -12.39 -10.29
N GLY A 55 11.92 -11.12 -10.67
CA GLY A 55 13.10 -10.25 -10.61
C GLY A 55 13.11 -9.30 -9.42
N ILE A 56 14.24 -8.65 -9.23
CA ILE A 56 14.42 -7.45 -8.41
C ILE A 56 14.62 -6.27 -9.35
N SER A 57 13.98 -5.13 -9.07
CA SER A 57 14.21 -3.91 -9.86
C SER A 57 15.67 -3.48 -9.74
N SER A 58 16.26 -3.08 -10.86
CA SER A 58 17.62 -2.52 -10.89
C SER A 58 17.80 -1.30 -10.00
N ASP A 59 16.72 -0.55 -9.74
CA ASP A 59 16.72 0.59 -8.80
C ASP A 59 16.95 0.15 -7.36
N PHE A 60 16.61 -1.09 -7.02
CA PHE A 60 16.70 -1.61 -5.66
C PHE A 60 17.84 -2.60 -5.46
N GLY A 61 18.49 -3.05 -6.53
CA GLY A 61 19.61 -3.99 -6.48
C GLY A 61 19.38 -5.24 -7.30
N THR A 62 19.91 -6.35 -6.81
CA THR A 62 19.92 -7.65 -7.48
C THR A 62 19.27 -8.74 -6.62
N MET A 63 19.05 -9.92 -7.20
CA MET A 63 18.62 -11.11 -6.44
C MET A 63 19.66 -11.51 -5.37
N ALA A 64 20.95 -11.26 -5.60
CA ALA A 64 21.99 -11.53 -4.60
C ALA A 64 21.85 -10.57 -3.40
N ASP A 65 21.54 -9.30 -3.63
CA ASP A 65 21.27 -8.33 -2.55
C ASP A 65 20.01 -8.71 -1.75
N PHE A 66 19.01 -9.25 -2.41
CA PHE A 66 17.82 -9.79 -1.73
C PHE A 66 18.16 -11.02 -0.87
N ASP A 67 18.92 -11.97 -1.41
CA ASP A 67 19.34 -13.13 -0.66
C ASP A 67 20.19 -12.73 0.57
N GLU A 68 21.08 -11.74 0.43
CA GLU A 68 21.83 -11.15 1.53
C GLU A 68 20.93 -10.50 2.58
N LEU A 69 19.91 -9.74 2.15
CA LEU A 69 18.94 -9.12 3.07
C LEU A 69 18.22 -10.19 3.92
N ILE A 70 17.79 -11.30 3.32
CA ILE A 70 17.13 -12.39 4.05
C ILE A 70 18.09 -13.01 5.09
N GLU A 71 19.35 -13.24 4.73
CA GLU A 71 20.36 -13.79 5.65
C GLU A 71 20.70 -12.81 6.78
N GLU A 72 20.85 -11.51 6.50
CA GLU A 72 21.13 -10.49 7.51
C GLU A 72 19.94 -10.27 8.47
N ALA A 73 18.72 -10.34 7.96
CA ALA A 73 17.50 -10.32 8.77
C ALA A 73 17.44 -11.54 9.71
N LYS A 74 17.71 -12.73 9.17
CA LYS A 74 17.72 -13.99 9.93
C LYS A 74 18.73 -13.99 11.07
N LYS A 75 19.94 -13.45 10.85
CA LYS A 75 20.98 -13.32 11.91
C LYS A 75 20.49 -12.50 13.11
N ARG A 76 19.54 -11.58 12.89
CA ARG A 76 18.96 -10.69 13.91
C ARG A 76 17.59 -11.16 14.39
N ASN A 77 17.13 -12.35 14.01
CA ASN A 77 15.79 -12.88 14.26
C ASN A 77 14.67 -11.96 13.73
N ILE A 78 14.93 -11.25 12.65
CA ILE A 78 13.96 -10.43 11.95
C ILE A 78 13.43 -11.23 10.75
N LYS A 79 12.12 -11.37 10.65
CA LYS A 79 11.44 -11.98 9.51
C LYS A 79 11.17 -10.93 8.42
N VAL A 80 11.05 -11.38 7.18
CA VAL A 80 10.71 -10.50 6.05
C VAL A 80 9.48 -11.03 5.35
N ILE A 81 8.47 -10.19 5.13
CA ILE A 81 7.33 -10.45 4.25
C ILE A 81 7.37 -9.51 3.07
N LEU A 82 6.84 -9.96 1.94
CA LEU A 82 6.78 -9.19 0.69
C LEU A 82 5.36 -8.71 0.41
N ASP A 83 5.27 -7.73 -0.48
CA ASP A 83 4.00 -7.33 -1.05
C ASP A 83 3.60 -8.28 -2.19
N LEU A 84 2.40 -8.81 -2.15
CA LEU A 84 1.83 -9.70 -3.16
C LEU A 84 0.76 -8.95 -3.95
N VAL A 85 1.11 -8.51 -5.15
CA VAL A 85 0.23 -7.73 -6.04
C VAL A 85 -0.25 -8.63 -7.16
N VAL A 86 -1.48 -9.13 -7.05
CA VAL A 86 -2.03 -10.14 -7.97
C VAL A 86 -3.38 -9.77 -8.57
N ASN A 87 -3.88 -8.56 -8.31
CA ASN A 87 -5.06 -8.05 -9.01
C ASN A 87 -4.74 -7.64 -10.45
N HIS A 88 -3.54 -7.13 -10.70
CA HIS A 88 -3.09 -6.57 -11.99
C HIS A 88 -1.59 -6.76 -12.17
N THR A 89 -1.11 -6.53 -13.39
CA THR A 89 0.33 -6.39 -13.70
C THR A 89 0.60 -4.99 -14.23
N SER A 90 1.87 -4.65 -14.47
CA SER A 90 2.21 -3.55 -15.38
C SER A 90 1.75 -3.86 -16.81
N ASP A 91 1.43 -2.82 -17.58
CA ASP A 91 1.30 -2.92 -19.04
C ASP A 91 2.62 -3.32 -19.73
N GLU A 92 3.76 -3.18 -19.03
CA GLU A 92 5.08 -3.62 -19.50
C GLU A 92 5.41 -5.07 -19.11
N HIS A 93 4.50 -5.78 -18.40
CA HIS A 93 4.68 -7.21 -18.11
C HIS A 93 4.74 -8.03 -19.39
N ALA A 94 5.64 -9.02 -19.42
CA ALA A 94 5.86 -9.85 -20.63
C ALA A 94 4.57 -10.48 -21.18
N TRP A 95 3.63 -10.89 -20.32
CA TRP A 95 2.33 -11.42 -20.74
C TRP A 95 1.50 -10.38 -21.49
N PHE A 96 1.40 -9.15 -20.97
CA PHE A 96 0.62 -8.09 -21.60
C PHE A 96 1.29 -7.58 -22.87
N GLN A 97 2.62 -7.48 -22.87
CA GLN A 97 3.39 -7.11 -24.06
C GLN A 97 3.23 -8.13 -25.21
N ASP A 98 3.06 -9.41 -24.90
CA ASP A 98 2.74 -10.42 -25.91
C ASP A 98 1.30 -10.24 -26.43
N VAL A 99 0.34 -9.93 -25.56
CA VAL A 99 -1.05 -9.59 -25.97
C VAL A 99 -1.09 -8.41 -26.92
N LEU A 100 -0.33 -7.34 -26.65
CA LEU A 100 -0.29 -6.15 -27.51
C LEU A 100 0.30 -6.43 -28.90
N LYS A 101 1.19 -7.40 -29.01
CA LYS A 101 1.89 -7.76 -30.27
C LYS A 101 1.17 -8.86 -31.06
N ASN A 102 0.40 -9.69 -30.37
CA ASN A 102 -0.20 -10.89 -30.96
C ASN A 102 -1.65 -11.07 -30.47
N PRO A 103 -2.66 -10.76 -31.29
CA PRO A 103 -4.07 -10.97 -30.95
C PRO A 103 -4.43 -12.44 -30.61
N GLN A 104 -3.57 -13.40 -31.01
CA GLN A 104 -3.70 -14.83 -30.68
C GLN A 104 -2.79 -15.25 -29.54
N SER A 105 -2.30 -14.31 -28.72
CA SER A 105 -1.47 -14.62 -27.57
C SER A 105 -2.17 -15.60 -26.63
N ARG A 106 -1.43 -16.59 -26.15
CA ARG A 106 -1.91 -17.50 -25.08
C ARG A 106 -2.23 -16.77 -23.78
N PHE A 107 -1.68 -15.55 -23.60
CA PHE A 107 -1.88 -14.72 -22.42
C PHE A 107 -3.08 -13.78 -22.55
N ARG A 108 -3.79 -13.76 -23.69
CA ARG A 108 -4.94 -12.88 -23.89
C ARG A 108 -6.00 -13.08 -22.80
N ASP A 109 -6.29 -14.34 -22.47
CA ASP A 109 -7.26 -14.68 -21.42
C ASP A 109 -6.72 -14.53 -19.98
N PHE A 110 -5.44 -14.14 -19.82
CA PHE A 110 -4.89 -13.76 -18.50
C PHE A 110 -5.36 -12.38 -18.07
N TYR A 111 -5.84 -11.57 -19.00
CA TYR A 111 -6.36 -10.23 -18.77
C TYR A 111 -7.86 -10.16 -19.07
N ILE A 112 -8.51 -9.18 -18.48
CA ILE A 112 -9.92 -8.90 -18.74
C ILE A 112 -9.98 -8.04 -20.00
N ILE A 113 -10.32 -8.66 -21.13
CA ILE A 113 -10.44 -8.01 -22.44
C ILE A 113 -11.87 -8.21 -22.95
N LYS A 114 -12.46 -7.16 -23.53
CA LYS A 114 -13.78 -7.17 -24.13
C LYS A 114 -13.71 -6.72 -25.58
N GLU A 115 -14.21 -7.57 -26.47
CA GLU A 115 -14.36 -7.25 -27.89
C GLU A 115 -15.53 -6.27 -28.10
N GLY A 116 -15.35 -5.30 -28.95
CA GLY A 116 -16.36 -4.31 -29.30
C GLY A 116 -15.77 -2.97 -29.70
N ARG A 117 -16.56 -2.14 -30.37
CA ARG A 117 -16.16 -0.78 -30.79
C ARG A 117 -16.46 0.28 -29.77
N GLU A 118 -17.38 0.00 -28.86
CA GLU A 118 -17.81 0.93 -27.80
C GLU A 118 -17.23 0.50 -26.46
N VAL A 119 -17.05 1.48 -25.58
CA VAL A 119 -16.58 1.25 -24.21
C VAL A 119 -17.59 0.35 -23.48
N PRO A 120 -17.17 -0.79 -22.92
CA PRO A 120 -18.08 -1.82 -22.40
C PRO A 120 -18.99 -1.36 -21.24
N THR A 121 -18.49 -0.51 -20.35
CA THR A 121 -19.27 0.00 -19.20
C THR A 121 -18.89 1.43 -18.85
N ASN A 122 -19.74 2.12 -18.08
CA ASN A 122 -19.48 3.44 -17.55
C ASN A 122 -18.74 3.41 -16.20
N TRP A 123 -17.88 2.42 -15.95
CA TRP A 123 -17.19 2.35 -14.66
C TRP A 123 -15.96 3.25 -14.64
N ARG A 124 -15.74 3.88 -13.48
CA ARG A 124 -14.60 4.77 -13.21
C ARG A 124 -13.53 4.05 -12.42
N SER A 125 -12.29 4.17 -12.89
CA SER A 125 -11.09 3.70 -12.23
C SER A 125 -10.89 4.37 -10.84
N ASN A 126 -10.21 3.69 -9.93
CA ASN A 126 -9.83 4.25 -8.63
C ASN A 126 -8.90 5.48 -8.78
N PHE A 127 -8.15 5.57 -9.87
CA PHE A 127 -7.26 6.71 -10.19
C PHE A 127 -7.85 7.63 -11.28
N GLY A 128 -9.17 7.59 -11.45
CA GLY A 128 -9.90 8.46 -12.38
C GLY A 128 -9.99 7.95 -13.81
N GLY A 129 -10.89 8.54 -14.58
CA GLY A 129 -11.18 8.13 -15.96
C GLY A 129 -11.94 6.81 -16.07
N SER A 130 -12.11 6.33 -17.31
CA SER A 130 -12.71 5.02 -17.58
C SER A 130 -11.83 3.89 -17.07
N VAL A 131 -12.43 2.76 -16.68
CA VAL A 131 -11.71 1.50 -16.41
C VAL A 131 -11.29 0.75 -17.70
N TRP A 132 -11.62 1.29 -18.85
CA TRP A 132 -11.41 0.65 -20.14
C TRP A 132 -10.48 1.45 -21.04
N GLU A 133 -9.43 0.82 -21.51
CA GLU A 133 -8.53 1.38 -22.51
C GLU A 133 -8.57 0.53 -23.79
N LYS A 134 -8.57 1.19 -24.94
CA LYS A 134 -8.63 0.52 -26.23
C LYS A 134 -7.28 -0.18 -26.53
N LEU A 135 -7.35 -1.45 -26.94
CA LEU A 135 -6.17 -2.15 -27.45
C LEU A 135 -5.73 -1.56 -28.78
N PRO A 136 -4.43 -1.29 -28.97
CA PRO A 136 -3.93 -0.73 -30.22
C PRO A 136 -4.22 -1.62 -31.43
N GLY A 137 -4.87 -1.04 -32.46
CA GLY A 137 -5.15 -1.75 -33.71
C GLY A 137 -6.32 -2.73 -33.67
N GLU A 138 -7.03 -2.85 -32.56
CA GLU A 138 -8.15 -3.76 -32.37
C GLU A 138 -9.45 -3.04 -32.01
N ASP A 139 -10.59 -3.65 -32.32
CA ASP A 139 -11.89 -3.25 -31.76
C ASP A 139 -12.13 -4.05 -30.47
N ALA A 140 -11.27 -3.77 -29.47
CA ALA A 140 -11.28 -4.40 -28.16
C ALA A 140 -10.75 -3.45 -27.09
N TYR A 141 -11.13 -3.68 -25.83
CA TYR A 141 -10.73 -2.92 -24.67
C TYR A 141 -10.22 -3.82 -23.56
N TYR A 142 -9.13 -3.43 -22.89
CA TYR A 142 -8.71 -4.08 -21.66
C TYR A 142 -9.21 -3.30 -20.44
N PHE A 143 -9.42 -4.02 -19.35
CA PHE A 143 -9.92 -3.50 -18.08
C PHE A 143 -8.78 -3.16 -17.11
N HIS A 144 -8.93 -2.04 -16.38
CA HIS A 144 -8.06 -1.69 -15.25
C HIS A 144 -8.87 -1.04 -14.11
N ALA A 145 -8.86 -1.63 -12.94
CA ALA A 145 -9.53 -1.05 -11.77
C ALA A 145 -8.74 0.13 -11.16
N PHE A 146 -7.45 0.18 -11.43
CA PHE A 146 -6.49 1.20 -10.96
C PHE A 146 -5.97 2.03 -12.15
N HIS A 147 -4.66 2.22 -12.29
CA HIS A 147 -4.12 3.01 -13.39
C HIS A 147 -4.22 2.26 -14.72
N LYS A 148 -4.35 3.00 -15.85
CA LYS A 148 -4.38 2.41 -17.19
C LYS A 148 -3.13 1.59 -17.55
N LYS A 149 -1.99 1.85 -16.88
CA LYS A 149 -0.78 1.04 -16.97
C LYS A 149 -0.80 -0.21 -16.06
N GLN A 150 -1.94 -0.51 -15.43
CA GLN A 150 -2.13 -1.66 -14.55
C GLN A 150 -3.31 -2.52 -15.03
N PRO A 151 -3.17 -3.23 -16.19
CA PRO A 151 -4.23 -4.10 -16.69
C PRO A 151 -4.57 -5.20 -15.68
N ASP A 152 -5.87 -5.35 -15.37
CA ASP A 152 -6.35 -6.31 -14.38
C ASP A 152 -6.26 -7.74 -14.89
N LEU A 153 -5.85 -8.63 -14.03
CA LEU A 153 -5.75 -10.06 -14.27
C LEU A 153 -7.13 -10.73 -14.18
N ASN A 154 -7.36 -11.69 -15.06
CA ASN A 154 -8.59 -12.46 -15.15
C ASN A 154 -8.55 -13.71 -14.24
N TRP A 155 -8.90 -13.56 -12.97
CA TRP A 155 -8.91 -14.66 -12.01
C TRP A 155 -9.90 -15.79 -12.33
N GLU A 156 -10.81 -15.61 -13.30
CA GLU A 156 -11.63 -16.71 -13.81
C GLU A 156 -10.77 -17.75 -14.55
N ASN A 157 -9.61 -17.36 -15.09
CA ASN A 157 -8.72 -18.25 -15.81
C ASN A 157 -7.87 -19.12 -14.86
N PRO A 158 -8.02 -20.46 -14.86
CA PRO A 158 -7.28 -21.36 -13.98
C PRO A 158 -5.79 -21.43 -14.29
N GLU A 159 -5.37 -21.22 -15.54
CA GLU A 159 -3.94 -21.23 -15.91
C GLU A 159 -3.23 -19.98 -15.34
N LEU A 160 -3.91 -18.82 -15.36
CA LEU A 160 -3.39 -17.63 -14.67
C LEU A 160 -3.19 -17.91 -13.17
N ARG A 161 -4.20 -18.46 -12.48
CA ARG A 161 -4.11 -18.74 -11.04
C ARG A 161 -2.94 -19.69 -10.74
N LYS A 162 -2.71 -20.68 -11.58
CA LYS A 162 -1.58 -21.61 -11.44
C LYS A 162 -0.22 -20.89 -11.55
N GLU A 163 -0.06 -19.97 -12.51
CA GLU A 163 1.17 -19.15 -12.62
C GLU A 163 1.39 -18.29 -11.37
N ILE A 164 0.32 -17.68 -10.84
CA ILE A 164 0.38 -16.90 -9.59
C ILE A 164 0.81 -17.79 -8.41
N TYR A 165 0.26 -18.99 -8.27
CA TYR A 165 0.63 -19.90 -7.18
C TYR A 165 2.09 -20.37 -7.29
N GLN A 166 2.61 -20.58 -8.50
CA GLN A 166 4.03 -20.91 -8.71
C GLN A 166 4.93 -19.74 -8.29
N MET A 167 4.58 -18.52 -8.65
CA MET A 167 5.31 -17.31 -8.25
C MET A 167 5.34 -17.14 -6.73
N ILE A 168 4.19 -17.30 -6.04
CA ILE A 168 4.11 -17.23 -4.59
C ILE A 168 5.05 -18.26 -3.95
N ARG A 169 5.02 -19.51 -4.42
CA ARG A 169 5.89 -20.58 -3.89
C ARG A 169 7.36 -20.34 -4.20
N PHE A 170 7.69 -19.68 -5.31
CA PHE A 170 9.07 -19.27 -5.60
C PHE A 170 9.63 -18.37 -4.49
N TRP A 171 8.90 -17.32 -4.11
CA TRP A 171 9.34 -16.40 -3.06
C TRP A 171 9.35 -17.05 -1.68
N LEU A 172 8.39 -17.90 -1.35
CA LEU A 172 8.39 -18.67 -0.09
C LEU A 172 9.61 -19.57 0.01
N ASN A 173 10.00 -20.22 -1.07
CA ASN A 173 11.21 -21.03 -1.13
C ASN A 173 12.52 -20.21 -1.04
N LYS A 174 12.46 -18.90 -1.30
CA LYS A 174 13.55 -17.96 -1.04
C LYS A 174 13.73 -17.63 0.45
N GLY A 175 12.83 -18.11 1.32
CA GLY A 175 12.96 -17.96 2.77
C GLY A 175 12.24 -16.76 3.37
N ILE A 176 11.35 -16.12 2.63
CA ILE A 176 10.48 -15.08 3.20
C ILE A 176 9.48 -15.69 4.18
N ALA A 177 8.98 -14.88 5.10
CA ALA A 177 8.05 -15.32 6.14
C ALA A 177 6.57 -15.13 5.77
N GLY A 178 6.26 -14.71 4.55
CA GLY A 178 4.88 -14.54 4.10
C GLY A 178 4.65 -13.29 3.26
N PHE A 179 3.39 -12.83 3.25
CA PHE A 179 2.96 -11.74 2.38
C PHE A 179 1.99 -10.76 3.04
N ARG A 180 2.13 -9.50 2.69
CA ARG A 180 1.02 -8.54 2.67
C ARG A 180 0.38 -8.63 1.30
N VAL A 181 -0.93 -8.91 1.24
CA VAL A 181 -1.63 -9.19 -0.01
C VAL A 181 -2.42 -7.96 -0.43
N ASP A 182 -1.95 -7.33 -1.51
CA ASP A 182 -2.45 -6.07 -2.05
C ASP A 182 -3.83 -6.22 -2.68
N ALA A 183 -4.73 -5.28 -2.39
CA ALA A 183 -6.04 -5.14 -3.04
C ALA A 183 -6.77 -6.46 -3.33
N ILE A 184 -6.60 -7.47 -2.47
CA ILE A 184 -7.01 -8.86 -2.74
C ILE A 184 -8.52 -9.01 -2.95
N ASN A 185 -9.29 -8.10 -2.42
CA ASN A 185 -10.73 -8.12 -2.58
C ASN A 185 -11.24 -7.50 -3.90
N PHE A 186 -10.31 -7.13 -4.80
CA PHE A 186 -10.62 -6.68 -6.16
C PHE A 186 -10.47 -7.77 -7.21
N ILE A 187 -9.92 -8.95 -6.89
CA ILE A 187 -9.62 -10.00 -7.88
C ILE A 187 -10.86 -10.55 -8.61
N LYS A 188 -12.05 -10.45 -8.00
CA LYS A 188 -13.34 -10.83 -8.63
C LYS A 188 -14.08 -9.60 -9.12
N LYS A 189 -14.64 -9.69 -10.33
CA LYS A 189 -15.44 -8.63 -10.97
C LYS A 189 -16.90 -9.06 -11.12
N ASP A 190 -17.80 -8.10 -11.27
CA ASP A 190 -19.16 -8.35 -11.75
C ASP A 190 -19.11 -8.70 -13.25
N LEU A 191 -19.32 -9.96 -13.55
CA LEU A 191 -19.24 -10.48 -14.92
C LEU A 191 -20.45 -10.12 -15.79
N THR A 192 -21.46 -9.45 -15.26
CA THR A 192 -22.60 -8.97 -16.04
C THR A 192 -22.22 -7.82 -16.96
N TRP A 193 -21.16 -7.07 -16.63
CA TRP A 193 -20.62 -5.94 -17.39
C TRP A 193 -21.70 -4.92 -17.77
N THR A 194 -22.54 -4.54 -16.79
CA THR A 194 -23.62 -3.60 -16.99
C THR A 194 -23.24 -2.20 -16.50
N ASN A 195 -23.83 -1.18 -17.15
CA ASN A 195 -23.71 0.19 -16.68
C ASN A 195 -24.32 0.35 -15.27
N LEU A 196 -23.68 1.14 -14.42
CA LEU A 196 -24.16 1.48 -13.09
C LEU A 196 -24.65 2.95 -13.05
N PRO A 197 -25.51 3.31 -12.08
CA PRO A 197 -25.86 4.71 -11.84
C PRO A 197 -24.61 5.55 -11.59
N ALA A 198 -24.42 6.60 -12.39
CA ALA A 198 -23.31 7.54 -12.26
C ALA A 198 -23.28 8.17 -10.87
N ASP A 199 -22.09 8.42 -10.34
CA ASP A 199 -21.88 8.99 -9.00
C ASP A 199 -20.90 10.18 -8.98
N GLY A 200 -20.57 10.73 -10.14
CA GLY A 200 -19.71 11.90 -10.30
C GLY A 200 -20.13 12.77 -11.49
N ALA A 201 -19.57 13.98 -11.56
CA ALA A 201 -19.80 14.93 -12.66
C ALA A 201 -19.31 14.39 -14.02
N ASP A 202 -18.41 13.41 -14.01
CA ASP A 202 -17.88 12.71 -15.18
C ASP A 202 -18.85 11.68 -15.80
N GLN A 203 -20.04 11.52 -15.25
CA GLN A 203 -21.08 10.56 -15.66
C GLN A 203 -20.63 9.09 -15.55
N LEU A 204 -19.60 8.82 -14.80
CA LEU A 204 -19.09 7.46 -14.51
C LEU A 204 -19.57 7.00 -13.13
N ALA A 205 -19.45 5.70 -12.87
CA ALA A 205 -19.73 5.05 -11.59
C ALA A 205 -18.47 4.41 -11.02
N LYS A 206 -18.20 4.55 -9.72
CA LYS A 206 -17.03 3.95 -9.07
C LYS A 206 -16.94 2.46 -9.33
N VAL A 207 -15.80 2.00 -9.80
CA VAL A 207 -15.50 0.58 -10.08
C VAL A 207 -15.64 -0.30 -8.84
N THR A 208 -15.44 0.24 -7.64
CA THR A 208 -15.59 -0.50 -6.37
C THR A 208 -16.97 -1.12 -6.19
N LYS A 209 -18.01 -0.59 -6.86
CA LYS A 209 -19.37 -1.15 -6.83
C LYS A 209 -19.50 -2.48 -7.61
N ALA A 210 -18.57 -2.75 -8.53
CA ALA A 210 -18.59 -3.90 -9.43
C ALA A 210 -17.31 -4.75 -9.40
N SER A 211 -16.37 -4.43 -8.54
CA SER A 211 -15.08 -5.14 -8.46
C SER A 211 -14.54 -5.31 -7.04
N ARG A 212 -15.28 -4.93 -6.00
CA ARG A 212 -14.80 -5.06 -4.63
C ARG A 212 -15.73 -5.94 -3.79
N ASN A 213 -15.15 -6.96 -3.15
CA ASN A 213 -15.89 -7.93 -2.33
C ASN A 213 -17.04 -8.63 -3.10
N MET A 214 -16.79 -8.98 -4.36
CA MET A 214 -17.81 -9.57 -5.22
C MET A 214 -18.12 -11.03 -4.84
N PRO A 215 -19.38 -11.47 -5.00
CA PRO A 215 -19.77 -12.86 -4.75
C PRO A 215 -18.93 -13.86 -5.56
N GLY A 216 -18.54 -14.99 -4.96
CA GLY A 216 -17.69 -16.01 -5.57
C GLY A 216 -16.19 -15.76 -5.45
N MET A 217 -15.76 -14.65 -4.82
CA MET A 217 -14.37 -14.41 -4.52
C MET A 217 -13.80 -15.45 -3.54
N SER A 218 -14.62 -15.97 -2.65
CA SER A 218 -14.28 -17.03 -1.69
C SER A 218 -13.64 -18.25 -2.33
N ASP A 219 -14.08 -18.64 -3.54
CA ASP A 219 -13.53 -19.80 -4.23
C ASP A 219 -12.06 -19.58 -4.60
N PHE A 220 -11.73 -18.37 -5.09
CA PHE A 220 -10.35 -17.99 -5.44
C PHE A 220 -9.46 -17.89 -4.20
N LEU A 221 -9.98 -17.33 -3.10
CA LEU A 221 -9.21 -17.17 -1.87
C LEU A 221 -8.96 -18.51 -1.17
N ASN A 222 -9.92 -19.44 -1.17
CA ASN A 222 -9.72 -20.79 -0.70
C ASN A 222 -8.70 -21.54 -1.54
N GLU A 223 -8.79 -21.46 -2.88
CA GLU A 223 -7.82 -22.08 -3.78
C GLU A 223 -6.42 -21.50 -3.57
N LEU A 224 -6.30 -20.17 -3.41
CA LEU A 224 -5.03 -19.50 -3.10
C LEU A 224 -4.42 -20.05 -1.80
N LYS A 225 -5.19 -20.11 -0.73
CA LYS A 225 -4.76 -20.65 0.57
C LYS A 225 -4.29 -22.11 0.43
N GLU A 226 -5.08 -22.94 -0.25
CA GLU A 226 -4.78 -24.37 -0.43
C GLU A 226 -3.59 -24.63 -1.34
N LYS A 227 -3.49 -23.91 -2.48
CA LYS A 227 -2.49 -24.21 -3.53
C LYS A 227 -1.18 -23.46 -3.38
N ALA A 228 -1.25 -22.22 -2.84
CA ALA A 228 -0.05 -21.39 -2.74
C ALA A 228 0.58 -21.39 -1.35
N PHE A 229 -0.21 -21.29 -0.29
CA PHE A 229 0.29 -21.12 1.08
C PHE A 229 0.46 -22.43 1.85
N ALA A 230 -0.36 -23.44 1.55
CA ALA A 230 -0.31 -24.70 2.30
C ALA A 230 1.07 -25.36 2.28
N GLY A 231 1.53 -25.81 3.47
CA GLY A 231 2.82 -26.45 3.66
C GLY A 231 3.95 -25.48 4.05
N PHE A 232 3.66 -24.19 4.18
CA PHE A 232 4.59 -23.18 4.69
C PHE A 232 4.12 -22.62 6.03
N ASP A 233 5.05 -22.36 6.93
CA ASP A 233 4.80 -21.62 8.20
C ASP A 233 5.01 -20.13 7.92
N ILE A 234 3.94 -19.45 7.58
CA ILE A 234 3.98 -18.05 7.09
C ILE A 234 2.96 -17.17 7.79
N VAL A 235 3.15 -15.88 7.65
CA VAL A 235 2.21 -14.84 8.05
C VAL A 235 1.62 -14.17 6.82
N THR A 236 0.31 -14.05 6.79
CA THR A 236 -0.43 -13.39 5.72
C THR A 236 -1.25 -12.22 6.25
N VAL A 237 -1.17 -11.07 5.58
CA VAL A 237 -1.90 -9.85 5.96
C VAL A 237 -2.66 -9.34 4.76
N ALA A 238 -3.99 -9.35 4.83
CA ALA A 238 -4.82 -8.87 3.71
C ALA A 238 -5.01 -7.37 3.73
N GLU A 239 -4.82 -6.73 2.57
CA GLU A 239 -5.45 -5.45 2.29
C GLU A 239 -6.79 -5.70 1.60
N ALA A 240 -7.87 -5.64 2.39
CA ALA A 240 -9.22 -5.88 1.92
C ALA A 240 -10.17 -4.77 2.41
N ALA A 241 -10.00 -3.58 1.84
CA ALA A 241 -10.80 -2.42 2.21
C ALA A 241 -12.30 -2.65 2.01
N GLY A 242 -13.13 -2.18 2.95
CA GLY A 242 -14.58 -2.26 2.84
C GLY A 242 -15.19 -3.62 3.18
N VAL A 243 -14.44 -4.54 3.79
CA VAL A 243 -15.01 -5.74 4.39
C VAL A 243 -15.90 -5.33 5.57
N ASN A 244 -17.13 -5.80 5.57
CA ASN A 244 -18.07 -5.57 6.66
C ASN A 244 -17.72 -6.44 7.86
N TYR A 245 -17.92 -5.94 9.08
CA TYR A 245 -17.60 -6.67 10.29
C TYR A 245 -18.27 -8.05 10.41
N PRO A 246 -19.53 -8.25 10.00
CA PRO A 246 -20.12 -9.59 9.98
C PRO A 246 -19.39 -10.62 9.10
N ASN A 247 -18.66 -10.17 8.09
CA ASN A 247 -17.95 -11.05 7.15
C ASN A 247 -16.45 -11.19 7.49
N LEU A 248 -15.97 -10.60 8.58
CA LEU A 248 -14.55 -10.66 8.95
C LEU A 248 -14.06 -12.10 9.19
N SER A 249 -14.88 -12.98 9.76
CA SER A 249 -14.54 -14.38 10.00
C SER A 249 -14.30 -15.20 8.74
N GLU A 250 -14.74 -14.73 7.57
CA GLU A 250 -14.37 -15.32 6.28
C GLU A 250 -12.91 -14.99 5.91
N PHE A 251 -12.46 -13.78 6.29
CA PHE A 251 -11.13 -13.30 5.94
C PHE A 251 -10.04 -13.70 6.93
N ILE A 252 -10.35 -13.70 8.24
CA ILE A 252 -9.38 -13.92 9.31
C ILE A 252 -9.90 -14.92 10.35
N GLY A 253 -8.99 -15.42 11.20
CA GLY A 253 -9.31 -16.44 12.21
C GLY A 253 -8.88 -17.84 11.75
N GLU A 254 -9.26 -18.88 12.50
CA GLU A 254 -8.81 -20.25 12.26
C GLU A 254 -9.15 -20.78 10.86
N THR A 255 -10.32 -20.43 10.35
CA THR A 255 -10.79 -20.84 9.02
C THR A 255 -10.66 -19.76 7.97
N GLY A 256 -10.28 -18.53 8.34
CA GLY A 256 -10.12 -17.39 7.44
C GLY A 256 -9.09 -17.62 6.34
N TYR A 257 -9.18 -16.81 5.30
CA TYR A 257 -8.23 -16.89 4.16
C TYR A 257 -6.83 -16.41 4.55
N PHE A 258 -6.73 -15.48 5.51
CA PHE A 258 -5.50 -14.82 5.96
C PHE A 258 -5.40 -14.80 7.49
N ASP A 259 -4.21 -14.58 8.01
CA ASP A 259 -4.00 -14.48 9.47
C ASP A 259 -4.49 -13.15 10.04
N MET A 260 -4.33 -12.06 9.28
CA MET A 260 -4.68 -10.70 9.67
C MET A 260 -5.26 -9.89 8.51
N ILE A 261 -5.96 -8.81 8.86
CA ILE A 261 -6.49 -7.83 7.90
C ILE A 261 -6.22 -6.41 8.41
N PHE A 262 -5.90 -5.50 7.47
CA PHE A 262 -5.93 -4.07 7.72
C PHE A 262 -7.36 -3.52 7.66
N ASP A 263 -7.80 -2.81 8.70
CA ASP A 263 -9.07 -2.10 8.71
C ASP A 263 -8.85 -0.59 8.48
N PHE A 264 -9.39 -0.07 7.38
CA PHE A 264 -9.23 1.33 6.96
C PHE A 264 -10.33 2.27 7.48
N LYS A 265 -11.32 1.78 8.25
CA LYS A 265 -12.48 2.61 8.64
C LYS A 265 -12.11 3.86 9.42
N TRP A 266 -11.12 3.75 10.31
CA TRP A 266 -10.63 4.93 11.03
C TRP A 266 -9.57 5.72 10.26
N ALA A 267 -8.90 5.12 9.29
CA ALA A 267 -7.98 5.81 8.39
C ALA A 267 -8.70 6.82 7.47
N ASP A 268 -9.98 6.62 7.19
CA ASP A 268 -10.78 7.48 6.32
C ASP A 268 -11.85 8.28 7.06
N LEU A 269 -11.73 8.40 8.41
CA LEU A 269 -12.75 9.08 9.23
C LEU A 269 -12.96 10.57 8.89
N ASP A 270 -12.03 11.18 8.20
CA ASP A 270 -12.03 12.58 7.79
C ASP A 270 -12.48 12.80 6.33
N VAL A 271 -12.98 11.74 5.67
CA VAL A 271 -13.49 11.76 4.30
C VAL A 271 -14.96 11.34 4.32
N LYS A 272 -15.81 12.03 3.57
CA LYS A 272 -17.21 11.65 3.41
C LYS A 272 -17.30 10.24 2.81
N SER A 273 -18.00 9.36 3.51
CA SER A 273 -18.10 7.95 3.11
C SER A 273 -18.55 7.77 1.67
N GLY A 274 -17.82 6.96 0.91
CA GLY A 274 -18.11 6.68 -0.49
C GLY A 274 -17.78 7.82 -1.48
N SER A 275 -17.20 8.93 -1.00
CA SER A 275 -16.82 10.07 -1.84
C SER A 275 -15.31 10.11 -2.12
N GLU A 276 -14.86 11.18 -2.75
CA GLU A 276 -13.46 11.44 -3.08
C GLU A 276 -12.74 12.14 -1.92
N TRP A 277 -11.40 12.16 -1.92
CA TRP A 277 -10.58 12.74 -0.86
C TRP A 277 -10.87 14.22 -0.58
N PHE A 278 -11.25 14.97 -1.59
CA PHE A 278 -11.55 16.39 -1.46
C PHE A 278 -12.90 16.67 -0.78
N TYR A 279 -13.77 15.69 -0.62
CA TYR A 279 -15.00 15.83 0.18
C TYR A 279 -14.71 15.50 1.64
N ARG A 280 -14.13 16.48 2.34
CA ARG A 280 -13.73 16.38 3.74
C ARG A 280 -14.91 16.53 4.68
N ILE A 281 -14.84 15.85 5.81
CA ILE A 281 -15.77 16.02 6.93
C ILE A 281 -14.99 16.28 8.21
N ASP A 282 -15.60 17.07 9.10
CA ASP A 282 -15.09 17.25 10.45
C ASP A 282 -15.28 15.96 11.25
N TRP A 283 -14.33 15.67 12.12
CA TRP A 283 -14.37 14.55 13.03
C TRP A 283 -13.88 14.95 14.42
N SER A 284 -14.31 14.20 15.42
CA SER A 284 -13.93 14.37 16.83
C SER A 284 -13.20 13.14 17.36
N TRP A 285 -12.49 13.32 18.47
CA TRP A 285 -11.88 12.19 19.20
C TRP A 285 -12.92 11.13 19.63
N ASN A 286 -14.17 11.54 19.84
CA ASN A 286 -15.26 10.61 20.14
C ASN A 286 -15.66 9.75 18.95
N ASP A 287 -15.59 10.29 17.72
CA ASP A 287 -15.83 9.54 16.49
C ASP A 287 -14.75 8.48 16.29
N LEU A 288 -13.46 8.87 16.44
CA LEU A 288 -12.33 7.95 16.37
C LEU A 288 -12.46 6.83 17.43
N ARG A 289 -12.75 7.20 18.67
CA ARG A 289 -12.97 6.23 19.76
C ARG A 289 -14.08 5.24 19.43
N THR A 290 -15.18 5.71 18.88
CA THR A 290 -16.33 4.88 18.51
C THR A 290 -15.95 3.89 17.40
N LEU A 291 -15.20 4.31 16.40
CA LEU A 291 -14.71 3.44 15.34
C LEU A 291 -13.76 2.36 15.89
N ILE A 292 -12.81 2.77 16.76
CA ILE A 292 -11.88 1.83 17.39
C ILE A 292 -12.62 0.77 18.21
N PHE A 293 -13.59 1.15 19.02
CA PHE A 293 -14.35 0.19 19.83
C PHE A 293 -15.13 -0.80 18.96
N LYS A 294 -15.81 -0.33 17.91
CA LYS A 294 -16.51 -1.20 16.97
C LYS A 294 -15.56 -2.17 16.26
N GLN A 295 -14.37 -1.70 15.88
CA GLN A 295 -13.33 -2.55 15.30
C GLN A 295 -12.89 -3.63 16.31
N GLN A 296 -12.58 -3.23 17.54
CA GLN A 296 -12.07 -4.16 18.54
C GLN A 296 -13.11 -5.22 18.94
N GLU A 297 -14.39 -4.85 19.04
CA GLU A 297 -15.48 -5.81 19.26
C GLU A 297 -15.55 -6.83 18.12
N ALA A 298 -15.57 -6.37 16.87
CA ALA A 298 -15.63 -7.24 15.70
C ALA A 298 -14.39 -8.16 15.58
N MET A 299 -13.19 -7.61 15.83
CA MET A 299 -11.95 -8.38 15.77
C MET A 299 -11.82 -9.41 16.89
N GLN A 300 -12.42 -9.16 18.06
CA GLN A 300 -12.42 -10.11 19.17
C GLN A 300 -13.13 -11.41 18.80
N GLU A 301 -14.20 -11.33 18.02
CA GLU A 301 -14.98 -12.47 17.58
C GLU A 301 -14.39 -13.16 16.35
N ALA A 302 -13.87 -12.35 15.40
CA ALA A 302 -13.44 -12.86 14.11
C ALA A 302 -11.99 -13.40 14.10
N GLY A 303 -11.04 -12.75 14.81
CA GLY A 303 -9.64 -13.17 14.74
C GLY A 303 -8.65 -12.11 15.22
N TRP A 304 -7.65 -11.75 14.38
CA TRP A 304 -6.54 -10.90 14.75
C TRP A 304 -6.37 -9.74 13.75
N SER A 305 -6.26 -8.51 14.23
CA SER A 305 -6.10 -7.31 13.40
C SER A 305 -4.64 -6.99 13.11
N ALA A 306 -4.37 -6.45 11.93
CA ALA A 306 -3.16 -5.68 11.65
C ALA A 306 -3.44 -4.20 11.98
N ASN A 307 -2.98 -3.75 13.16
CA ASN A 307 -3.23 -2.38 13.63
C ASN A 307 -2.21 -1.40 13.05
N PHE A 308 -2.66 -0.29 12.50
CA PHE A 308 -1.79 0.77 11.97
C PHE A 308 -2.43 2.15 12.16
N ILE A 309 -1.65 3.21 12.15
CA ILE A 309 -2.13 4.60 12.16
C ILE A 309 -1.67 5.38 10.92
N GLU A 310 -0.62 4.91 10.27
CA GLU A 310 -0.14 5.39 8.97
C GLU A 310 0.50 4.26 8.18
N ASN A 311 0.57 4.41 6.87
CA ASN A 311 1.26 3.53 5.95
C ASN A 311 1.69 4.34 4.71
N HIS A 312 2.22 3.67 3.68
CA HIS A 312 2.65 4.30 2.43
C HIS A 312 1.53 4.92 1.59
N ASP A 313 0.26 4.71 1.94
CA ASP A 313 -0.94 5.21 1.25
C ASP A 313 -1.76 6.18 2.11
N GLN A 314 -1.29 6.50 3.32
CA GLN A 314 -1.93 7.44 4.22
C GLN A 314 -0.99 8.63 4.52
N PRO A 315 -1.52 9.82 4.81
CA PRO A 315 -0.72 10.90 5.33
C PRO A 315 -0.12 10.53 6.69
N ARG A 316 0.91 11.26 7.12
CA ARG A 316 1.51 11.05 8.43
C ARG A 316 0.49 11.22 9.55
N ALA A 317 0.44 10.27 10.46
CA ALA A 317 -0.54 10.23 11.56
C ALA A 317 -0.44 11.46 12.47
N THR A 318 0.75 11.96 12.70
CA THR A 318 1.02 13.18 13.46
C THR A 318 0.26 14.38 12.90
N THR A 319 0.38 14.65 11.60
CA THR A 319 -0.32 15.76 10.96
C THR A 319 -1.83 15.51 10.87
N LYS A 320 -2.23 14.30 10.51
CA LYS A 320 -3.64 13.95 10.29
C LYS A 320 -4.48 14.01 11.57
N TYR A 321 -3.99 13.40 12.64
CA TYR A 321 -4.78 13.23 13.88
C TYR A 321 -4.45 14.26 14.94
N LEU A 322 -3.18 14.66 15.08
CA LEU A 322 -2.74 15.56 16.12
C LEU A 322 -2.80 17.04 15.71
N LYS A 323 -2.88 17.32 14.41
CA LYS A 323 -3.01 18.69 13.87
C LYS A 323 -1.95 19.64 14.47
N GLU A 324 -2.39 20.67 15.20
CA GLU A 324 -1.53 21.65 15.84
C GLU A 324 -0.57 21.04 16.90
N GLN A 325 -0.85 19.84 17.39
CA GLN A 325 -0.02 19.12 18.34
C GLN A 325 0.94 18.12 17.67
N ALA A 326 1.04 18.11 16.34
CA ALA A 326 1.81 17.14 15.56
C ALA A 326 3.29 17.07 15.97
N GLN A 327 3.86 18.18 16.40
CA GLN A 327 5.26 18.28 16.84
C GLN A 327 5.46 18.18 18.37
N GLN A 328 4.39 17.89 19.13
CA GLN A 328 4.50 17.71 20.58
C GLN A 328 4.81 16.25 20.92
N PRO A 329 6.02 15.91 21.43
CA PRO A 329 6.42 14.51 21.62
C PRO A 329 5.47 13.70 22.51
N ASN A 330 4.88 14.32 23.53
CA ASN A 330 3.95 13.63 24.42
C ASN A 330 2.60 13.31 23.75
N ALA A 331 2.12 14.18 22.85
CA ALA A 331 0.92 13.89 22.06
C ALA A 331 1.17 12.72 21.09
N VAL A 332 2.32 12.74 20.40
CA VAL A 332 2.73 11.67 19.48
C VAL A 332 2.86 10.32 20.22
N LYS A 333 3.51 10.31 21.38
CA LYS A 333 3.65 9.10 22.22
C LYS A 333 2.30 8.58 22.71
N THR A 334 1.41 9.45 23.17
CA THR A 334 0.08 9.06 23.65
C THR A 334 -0.75 8.45 22.51
N PHE A 335 -0.73 9.06 21.33
CA PHE A 335 -1.43 8.55 20.16
C PHE A 335 -0.82 7.22 19.69
N GLY A 336 0.51 7.11 19.66
CA GLY A 336 1.21 5.85 19.37
C GLY A 336 0.82 4.74 20.35
N ALA A 337 0.78 5.01 21.67
CA ALA A 337 0.39 4.03 22.67
C ALA A 337 -1.07 3.56 22.49
N MET A 338 -1.96 4.45 22.08
CA MET A 338 -3.38 4.13 21.89
C MET A 338 -3.56 2.95 20.93
N TYR A 339 -3.02 3.02 19.72
CA TYR A 339 -3.21 1.94 18.74
C TYR A 339 -2.34 0.72 19.03
N PHE A 340 -1.15 0.93 19.61
CA PHE A 340 -0.14 -0.11 19.82
C PHE A 340 -0.62 -1.20 20.78
N PHE A 341 -1.43 -0.85 21.77
CA PHE A 341 -1.96 -1.78 22.78
C PHE A 341 -3.37 -2.31 22.47
N LEU A 342 -3.94 -1.97 21.32
CA LEU A 342 -5.15 -2.63 20.85
C LEU A 342 -4.88 -4.11 20.54
N ARG A 343 -5.93 -4.96 20.65
CA ARG A 343 -5.85 -6.36 20.23
C ARG A 343 -5.49 -6.43 18.73
N GLY A 344 -4.43 -7.13 18.39
CA GLY A 344 -3.89 -7.22 17.03
C GLY A 344 -2.37 -7.05 17.01
N THR A 345 -1.77 -7.13 15.85
CA THR A 345 -0.34 -6.89 15.64
C THR A 345 -0.12 -5.44 15.22
N PRO A 346 0.65 -4.64 15.97
CA PRO A 346 0.93 -3.25 15.57
C PRO A 346 1.93 -3.22 14.42
N PHE A 347 1.58 -2.50 13.37
CA PHE A 347 2.46 -2.14 12.26
C PHE A 347 2.97 -0.73 12.47
N ILE A 348 4.28 -0.56 12.48
CA ILE A 348 4.97 0.73 12.59
C ILE A 348 5.47 1.07 11.19
N TYR A 349 5.00 2.16 10.63
CA TYR A 349 5.50 2.65 9.36
C TYR A 349 6.81 3.41 9.55
N GLN A 350 7.77 3.27 8.63
CA GLN A 350 9.07 3.95 8.70
C GLN A 350 8.92 5.46 8.95
N GLY A 351 9.58 5.99 9.98
CA GLY A 351 9.49 7.40 10.39
C GLY A 351 8.38 7.71 11.39
N GLN A 352 7.44 6.79 11.61
CA GLN A 352 6.44 6.93 12.67
C GLN A 352 7.09 6.96 14.06
N GLU A 353 8.14 6.17 14.26
CA GLU A 353 8.94 6.10 15.48
C GLU A 353 9.79 7.34 15.72
N LEU A 354 9.91 8.23 14.74
CA LEU A 354 10.54 9.54 14.84
C LEU A 354 9.53 10.67 15.04
N GLY A 355 8.25 10.41 14.77
CA GLY A 355 7.21 11.44 14.75
C GLY A 355 7.24 12.32 13.50
N MET A 356 7.61 11.78 12.35
CA MET A 356 7.60 12.51 11.06
C MET A 356 6.23 13.12 10.78
N THR A 357 6.24 14.27 10.12
CA THR A 357 5.06 15.03 9.69
C THR A 357 4.88 15.01 8.18
N ASN A 358 3.73 15.47 7.69
CA ASN A 358 3.56 15.74 6.26
C ASN A 358 4.57 16.76 5.77
N PHE A 359 4.81 16.73 4.46
CA PHE A 359 5.58 17.73 3.72
C PHE A 359 4.65 18.51 2.80
N GLU A 360 4.49 19.82 3.05
CA GLU A 360 3.63 20.69 2.25
C GLU A 360 4.34 21.11 0.95
N ARG A 361 3.67 20.94 -0.18
CA ARG A 361 4.17 21.28 -1.53
C ARG A 361 3.45 22.49 -2.06
N GLY A 362 4.20 23.35 -2.77
CA GLY A 362 3.71 24.60 -3.32
C GLY A 362 2.96 24.48 -4.66
N SER A 363 3.16 23.36 -5.37
CA SER A 363 2.58 23.10 -6.69
C SER A 363 2.21 21.63 -6.86
N ILE A 364 1.21 21.35 -7.71
CA ILE A 364 0.85 19.98 -8.09
C ILE A 364 1.99 19.27 -8.82
N ASP A 365 2.87 19.99 -9.50
CA ASP A 365 4.01 19.45 -10.24
C ASP A 365 5.12 18.88 -9.33
N GLU A 366 5.04 19.12 -8.01
CA GLU A 366 5.96 18.57 -7.02
C GLU A 366 5.51 17.19 -6.49
N PHE A 367 4.34 16.70 -6.91
CA PHE A 367 3.81 15.40 -6.53
C PHE A 367 4.20 14.32 -7.55
N ASP A 368 4.61 13.16 -7.08
CA ASP A 368 4.84 11.95 -7.87
C ASP A 368 3.60 11.02 -7.88
N ASP A 369 2.80 11.09 -6.84
CA ASP A 369 1.62 10.24 -6.64
C ASP A 369 0.51 10.51 -7.66
N ILE A 370 0.25 9.56 -8.55
CA ILE A 370 -0.80 9.63 -9.58
C ILE A 370 -2.20 9.82 -9.00
N SER A 371 -2.48 9.25 -7.81
CA SER A 371 -3.77 9.44 -7.12
C SER A 371 -3.94 10.89 -6.66
N SER A 372 -2.90 11.50 -6.14
CA SER A 372 -2.91 12.91 -5.73
C SER A 372 -3.14 13.85 -6.91
N ILE A 373 -2.47 13.57 -8.05
CA ILE A 373 -2.63 14.33 -9.28
C ILE A 373 -4.06 14.21 -9.82
N ASP A 374 -4.63 12.99 -9.85
CA ASP A 374 -6.03 12.76 -10.25
C ASP A 374 -7.00 13.52 -9.34
N GLN A 375 -6.86 13.39 -8.03
CA GLN A 375 -7.73 14.06 -7.06
C GLN A 375 -7.69 15.60 -7.19
N TYR A 376 -6.51 16.16 -7.48
CA TYR A 376 -6.37 17.60 -7.73
C TYR A 376 -7.20 18.05 -8.93
N TYR A 377 -7.03 17.40 -10.09
CA TYR A 377 -7.75 17.80 -11.30
C TYR A 377 -9.26 17.50 -11.22
N ARG A 378 -9.64 16.46 -10.51
CA ARG A 378 -11.05 16.13 -10.26
C ARG A 378 -11.70 17.14 -9.34
N ALA A 379 -11.04 17.57 -8.27
CA ALA A 379 -11.54 18.63 -7.40
C ALA A 379 -11.82 19.92 -8.19
N ILE A 380 -10.92 20.30 -9.11
CA ILE A 380 -11.14 21.46 -9.99
C ILE A 380 -12.36 21.27 -10.89
N LYS A 381 -12.57 20.07 -11.46
CA LYS A 381 -13.77 19.78 -12.26
C LYS A 381 -15.07 19.82 -11.45
N GLU A 382 -15.00 19.53 -10.16
CA GLU A 382 -16.11 19.60 -9.21
C GLU A 382 -16.33 21.04 -8.66
N GLY A 383 -15.52 22.03 -9.10
CA GLY A 383 -15.70 23.45 -8.81
C GLY A 383 -14.82 24.03 -7.71
N PHE A 384 -13.85 23.26 -7.19
CA PHE A 384 -12.85 23.80 -6.27
C PHE A 384 -11.84 24.68 -7.02
N THR A 385 -11.35 25.74 -6.38
CA THR A 385 -10.24 26.50 -6.93
C THR A 385 -8.94 25.72 -6.92
N PRO A 386 -7.95 26.03 -7.79
CA PRO A 386 -6.64 25.37 -7.77
C PRO A 386 -5.95 25.43 -6.40
N LYS A 387 -6.10 26.52 -5.66
CA LYS A 387 -5.54 26.68 -4.31
C LYS A 387 -6.22 25.75 -3.28
N GLU A 388 -7.54 25.66 -3.32
CA GLU A 388 -8.29 24.73 -2.45
C GLU A 388 -7.94 23.28 -2.80
N ALA A 389 -7.93 22.91 -4.08
CA ALA A 389 -7.55 21.57 -4.54
C ALA A 389 -6.14 21.18 -4.07
N LEU A 390 -5.16 22.09 -4.20
CA LEU A 390 -3.79 21.86 -3.74
C LEU A 390 -3.71 21.67 -2.22
N SER A 391 -4.44 22.50 -1.46
CA SER A 391 -4.50 22.36 0.01
C SER A 391 -5.07 21.01 0.43
N LEU A 392 -6.14 20.55 -0.22
CA LEU A 392 -6.76 19.25 0.06
C LEU A 392 -5.84 18.08 -0.27
N VAL A 393 -5.11 18.17 -1.40
CA VAL A 393 -4.12 17.15 -1.78
C VAL A 393 -2.94 17.12 -0.80
N ASN A 394 -2.41 18.27 -0.38
CA ASN A 394 -1.36 18.34 0.63
C ASN A 394 -1.74 17.63 1.94
N LEU A 395 -3.00 17.68 2.34
CA LEU A 395 -3.47 16.98 3.54
C LEU A 395 -3.49 15.45 3.38
N ARG A 396 -3.78 14.94 2.18
CA ARG A 396 -4.10 13.51 1.97
C ARG A 396 -3.13 12.75 1.08
N SER A 397 -2.24 13.44 0.37
CA SER A 397 -1.31 12.80 -0.55
C SER A 397 -0.54 11.64 0.08
N ARG A 398 -0.41 10.55 -0.67
CA ARG A 398 0.44 9.41 -0.34
C ARG A 398 1.92 9.81 -0.29
N ASP A 399 2.34 10.81 -1.05
CA ASP A 399 3.71 11.33 -1.04
C ASP A 399 4.16 11.88 0.32
N ASN A 400 3.24 12.25 1.19
CA ASN A 400 3.56 12.66 2.56
C ASN A 400 4.24 11.53 3.36
N ALA A 401 3.81 10.30 3.16
CA ALA A 401 4.41 9.14 3.79
C ALA A 401 5.66 8.61 3.04
N ARG A 402 5.82 9.01 1.78
CA ARG A 402 6.88 8.52 0.88
C ARG A 402 8.13 9.40 0.84
N THR A 403 8.15 10.50 1.61
CA THR A 403 9.35 11.33 1.77
C THR A 403 10.52 10.52 2.29
N PRO A 404 11.78 10.84 1.87
CA PRO A 404 12.96 10.14 2.33
C PRO A 404 13.10 10.12 3.85
N PHE A 405 13.58 9.01 4.40
CA PHE A 405 13.76 8.82 5.84
C PHE A 405 14.95 9.66 6.35
N PRO A 406 14.77 10.50 7.38
CA PRO A 406 15.83 11.35 7.91
C PRO A 406 16.70 10.57 8.92
N TRP A 407 17.91 10.23 8.52
CA TRP A 407 18.89 9.53 9.38
C TRP A 407 19.62 10.47 10.31
N ASN A 408 19.95 11.69 9.86
CA ASN A 408 20.67 12.71 10.63
C ASN A 408 20.40 14.13 10.09
N ASP A 409 21.09 15.13 10.60
CA ASP A 409 20.94 16.54 10.25
C ASP A 409 21.76 16.99 9.01
N SER A 410 22.51 16.07 8.38
CA SER A 410 23.27 16.37 7.16
C SER A 410 22.38 16.60 5.95
N MET A 411 22.98 17.03 4.83
CA MET A 411 22.25 17.27 3.59
C MET A 411 21.39 16.05 3.21
N TYR A 412 20.15 16.31 2.79
CA TYR A 412 19.13 15.30 2.51
C TYR A 412 18.86 14.32 3.67
N GLY A 413 19.06 14.78 4.92
CA GLY A 413 18.80 13.98 6.10
C GLY A 413 19.72 12.76 6.23
N GLY A 414 20.85 12.70 5.54
CA GLY A 414 21.70 11.51 5.47
C GLY A 414 21.05 10.31 4.77
N PHE A 415 19.94 10.52 4.05
CA PHE A 415 19.30 9.50 3.21
C PHE A 415 20.17 9.16 2.00
N SER A 416 20.68 10.20 1.32
CA SER A 416 21.51 10.13 0.12
C SER A 416 22.53 11.28 0.11
N SER A 417 23.60 11.17 -0.66
CA SER A 417 24.53 12.28 -0.94
C SER A 417 24.10 13.12 -2.15
N VAL A 418 23.11 12.67 -2.93
CA VAL A 418 22.53 13.38 -4.06
C VAL A 418 21.06 13.72 -3.79
N LYS A 419 20.45 14.53 -4.66
CA LYS A 419 19.04 14.91 -4.54
C LYS A 419 18.16 13.66 -4.58
N PRO A 420 17.34 13.39 -3.52
CA PRO A 420 16.43 12.27 -3.51
C PRO A 420 15.33 12.38 -4.58
N TRP A 421 14.77 11.24 -4.95
CA TRP A 421 13.68 11.11 -5.92
C TRP A 421 12.41 11.90 -5.54
N LEU A 422 12.18 12.13 -4.24
CA LEU A 422 11.09 12.93 -3.69
C LEU A 422 11.67 13.94 -2.68
N GLY A 423 10.98 15.07 -2.50
CA GLY A 423 11.41 16.13 -1.58
C GLY A 423 11.54 15.66 -0.13
N MET A 424 12.57 16.15 0.56
CA MET A 424 12.81 15.91 1.98
C MET A 424 11.92 16.80 2.83
N VAL A 425 11.42 16.30 3.96
CA VAL A 425 10.68 17.10 4.94
C VAL A 425 11.55 18.23 5.51
N ASP A 426 10.99 19.42 5.69
CA ASP A 426 11.78 20.62 6.07
C ASP A 426 12.40 20.51 7.46
N ASN A 427 11.77 19.77 8.36
CA ASN A 427 12.18 19.62 9.77
C ASN A 427 13.13 18.45 10.02
N TYR A 428 13.78 17.90 8.99
CA TYR A 428 14.68 16.74 9.15
C TYR A 428 15.90 17.02 10.03
N LYS A 429 16.29 18.29 10.21
CA LYS A 429 17.40 18.65 11.09
C LYS A 429 17.07 18.45 12.55
N GLU A 430 15.81 18.62 12.92
CA GLU A 430 15.29 18.45 14.28
C GLU A 430 14.74 17.05 14.52
N ILE A 431 14.03 16.50 13.52
CA ILE A 431 13.38 15.18 13.59
C ILE A 431 14.15 14.21 12.67
N ASN A 432 15.06 13.45 13.28
CA ASN A 432 15.85 12.44 12.59
C ASN A 432 16.28 11.30 13.52
N ALA A 433 16.68 10.18 12.95
CA ALA A 433 17.02 8.98 13.72
C ALA A 433 18.17 9.19 14.70
N GLU A 434 19.23 9.92 14.30
CA GLU A 434 20.38 10.15 15.16
C GLU A 434 20.01 10.99 16.40
N ALA A 435 19.23 12.05 16.21
CA ALA A 435 18.76 12.91 17.30
C ALA A 435 17.84 12.12 18.26
N GLU A 436 16.91 11.35 17.71
CA GLU A 436 15.96 10.53 18.47
C GLU A 436 16.67 9.41 19.26
N ILE A 437 17.69 8.77 18.72
CA ILE A 437 18.49 7.75 19.44
C ILE A 437 19.29 8.36 20.58
N LYS A 438 19.86 9.56 20.40
CA LYS A 438 20.65 10.26 21.45
C LYS A 438 19.79 10.72 22.63
N ASN A 439 18.50 10.95 22.41
CA ASN A 439 17.59 11.43 23.45
C ASN A 439 16.81 10.28 24.09
N SER A 440 17.17 9.87 25.30
CA SER A 440 16.51 8.77 26.02
C SER A 440 15.01 9.00 26.30
N GLN A 441 14.52 10.23 26.20
CA GLN A 441 13.11 10.60 26.34
C GLN A 441 12.39 10.76 24.99
N SER A 442 13.00 10.41 23.88
CA SER A 442 12.49 10.56 22.52
C SER A 442 11.26 9.68 22.22
N ILE A 443 10.67 9.89 21.05
CA ILE A 443 9.60 9.06 20.50
C ILE A 443 10.15 7.67 20.15
N PHE A 444 11.36 7.60 19.57
CA PHE A 444 12.05 6.33 19.26
C PHE A 444 12.20 5.44 20.51
N HIS A 445 12.73 5.98 21.61
CA HIS A 445 12.87 5.22 22.84
C HIS A 445 11.53 4.84 23.48
N PHE A 446 10.50 5.63 23.25
CA PHE A 446 9.15 5.28 23.69
C PHE A 446 8.61 4.07 22.91
N TYR A 447 8.71 4.07 21.57
CA TYR A 447 8.34 2.91 20.73
C TYR A 447 9.17 1.67 21.10
N LYS A 448 10.48 1.81 21.24
CA LYS A 448 11.35 0.71 21.70
C LYS A 448 10.87 0.08 23.01
N ARG A 449 10.47 0.88 23.99
CA ARG A 449 9.92 0.39 25.27
C ARG A 449 8.55 -0.29 25.08
N MET A 450 7.68 0.25 24.25
CA MET A 450 6.38 -0.39 23.96
C MET A 450 6.55 -1.74 23.27
N ILE A 451 7.47 -1.84 22.31
CA ILE A 451 7.79 -3.10 21.62
C ILE A 451 8.29 -4.13 22.64
N ALA A 452 9.30 -3.77 23.43
CA ALA A 452 9.87 -4.67 24.44
C ALA A 452 8.85 -5.09 25.51
N PHE A 453 7.89 -4.22 25.86
CA PHE A 453 6.81 -4.57 26.78
C PHE A 453 5.81 -5.55 26.18
N ARG A 454 5.49 -5.39 24.90
CA ARG A 454 4.52 -6.24 24.21
C ARG A 454 5.07 -7.64 23.89
N GLN A 455 6.38 -7.80 23.79
CA GLN A 455 7.06 -9.10 23.54
C GLN A 455 7.19 -9.97 24.80
N LYS A 456 6.86 -9.43 25.99
CA LYS A 456 6.81 -10.16 27.26
C LYS A 456 5.47 -10.84 27.45
#